data_24fa7e72c48e7238f9c9eb056211ba78
#
_entry.id   24fa7e72c48e7238f9c9eb056211ba78
#
_cell.length_a   1.000
_cell.length_b   1.000
_cell.length_c   1.000
_cell.angle_alpha   90.00
_cell.angle_beta   90.00
_cell.angle_gamma   90.00
#
_symmetry.space_group_name_H-M   'P 1'
#
loop_
_entity.id
_entity.type
_entity.pdbx_description
1 polymer ?
#
loop_
_entity_poly.entity_id
_entity_poly.type
_entity_poly.pdbx_seq_one_letter_code
_entity_poly.pdbx_strand_id
1 'polypeptide(L)'
;MQTTQEWDKVFPLSKSVSHRKVEFRNQYGITLVGDLYSPKSGGNGMALAVCGPFGATKEQSSGLYAMKMAERGFITCAFDPSFTGESGGEPRRTASPDINTEDFLAAVDFLSTLDEVDEGRIGIIGICGWGGIALNAAAVDPRIKATVASTMYDMCRVNGNGYFDESDSEEARYAARKAMAAERTEAARSGRLTQGGGVVDPLPDDAPQFVKDYYDYYKTGRGYHPRSGNSNDGWHTFGTQAYSNARFLHYINEIRSAVLIMHGENAHSRYFGEDAYRYMLEGNAPGYDAVRKPNPVPGNKQLLIIPGASHCDLYDGGYTEPEGKGQAKNMIPWDKLEEFFKTNLENTIEQ
;
A
#
# COMPACT_ATOMS: atom_id res chain seq x y z
N MET A 1 3.33 -13.56 -18.56
CA MET A 1 3.32 -12.14 -19.00
C MET A 1 4.78 -11.78 -19.31
N GLN A 2 5.07 -10.95 -20.32
CA GLN A 2 6.46 -10.59 -20.64
C GLN A 2 6.87 -9.40 -19.78
N THR A 3 7.87 -9.55 -18.91
CA THR A 3 8.41 -8.47 -18.09
C THR A 3 9.26 -7.52 -18.93
N THR A 4 9.12 -6.20 -18.73
CA THR A 4 9.99 -5.23 -19.40
C THR A 4 11.33 -5.12 -18.69
N GLN A 5 12.42 -5.00 -19.45
CA GLN A 5 13.78 -4.79 -18.91
C GLN A 5 14.19 -3.30 -18.99
N GLU A 6 13.39 -2.47 -19.67
CA GLU A 6 13.63 -1.03 -19.77
C GLU A 6 13.24 -0.32 -18.47
N TRP A 7 13.92 0.81 -18.20
CA TRP A 7 13.55 1.66 -17.08
C TRP A 7 12.31 2.47 -17.44
N ASP A 8 11.17 2.06 -16.94
CA ASP A 8 9.84 2.63 -17.23
C ASP A 8 9.16 3.23 -15.99
N LYS A 9 9.95 3.51 -14.93
CA LYS A 9 9.44 4.08 -13.69
C LYS A 9 9.14 5.58 -13.85
N VAL A 10 8.16 6.08 -13.12
CA VAL A 10 7.79 7.50 -13.10
C VAL A 10 8.80 8.39 -12.33
N PHE A 11 9.90 7.81 -11.89
CA PHE A 11 11.00 8.49 -11.19
C PHE A 11 12.35 8.06 -11.78
N PRO A 12 13.40 8.90 -11.67
CA PRO A 12 14.72 8.57 -12.22
C PRO A 12 15.44 7.51 -11.39
N LEU A 13 16.23 6.66 -12.06
CA LEU A 13 17.11 5.70 -11.39
C LEU A 13 18.23 6.42 -10.65
N SER A 14 18.43 6.06 -9.39
CA SER A 14 19.55 6.54 -8.58
C SER A 14 20.87 5.93 -9.04
N LYS A 15 21.92 6.77 -9.06
CA LYS A 15 23.29 6.33 -9.42
C LYS A 15 23.93 5.42 -8.35
N SER A 16 23.49 5.52 -7.09
CA SER A 16 24.01 4.75 -5.95
C SER A 16 23.34 3.40 -5.75
N VAL A 17 22.27 3.10 -6.54
CA VAL A 17 21.43 1.91 -6.38
C VAL A 17 21.57 1.03 -7.62
N SER A 18 21.66 -0.28 -7.43
CA SER A 18 21.48 -1.29 -8.46
C SER A 18 20.01 -1.76 -8.45
N HIS A 19 19.52 -2.16 -9.61
CA HIS A 19 18.15 -2.61 -9.81
C HIS A 19 18.14 -3.91 -10.62
N ARG A 20 17.27 -4.84 -10.24
CA ARG A 20 16.92 -6.01 -11.04
C ARG A 20 15.48 -6.43 -10.81
N LYS A 21 14.81 -6.94 -11.84
CA LYS A 21 13.50 -7.59 -11.69
C LYS A 21 13.65 -8.95 -11.04
N VAL A 22 12.68 -9.27 -10.21
CA VAL A 22 12.58 -10.55 -9.51
C VAL A 22 11.17 -11.11 -9.62
N GLU A 23 11.08 -12.44 -9.52
CA GLU A 23 9.82 -13.16 -9.47
C GLU A 23 9.81 -14.07 -8.25
N PHE A 24 8.69 -14.12 -7.55
CA PHE A 24 8.44 -15.02 -6.43
C PHE A 24 6.97 -15.44 -6.43
N ARG A 25 6.61 -16.42 -5.61
CA ARG A 25 5.24 -16.95 -5.59
C ARG A 25 4.63 -16.83 -4.21
N ASN A 26 3.35 -16.48 -4.17
CA ASN A 26 2.56 -16.60 -2.95
C ASN A 26 2.04 -18.04 -2.77
N GLN A 27 1.48 -18.34 -1.59
CA GLN A 27 0.96 -19.69 -1.28
C GLN A 27 -0.19 -20.13 -2.18
N TYR A 28 -0.85 -19.21 -2.89
CA TYR A 28 -1.88 -19.53 -3.88
C TYR A 28 -1.31 -19.87 -5.26
N GLY A 29 0.02 -19.89 -5.40
CA GLY A 29 0.72 -20.20 -6.64
C GLY A 29 0.74 -19.05 -7.66
N ILE A 30 0.30 -17.85 -7.26
CA ILE A 30 0.36 -16.66 -8.10
C ILE A 30 1.80 -16.16 -8.15
N THR A 31 2.35 -15.97 -9.34
CA THR A 31 3.67 -15.36 -9.52
C THR A 31 3.57 -13.85 -9.34
N LEU A 32 4.31 -13.33 -8.40
CA LEU A 32 4.47 -11.90 -8.17
C LEU A 32 5.75 -11.40 -8.84
N VAL A 33 5.70 -10.21 -9.41
CA VAL A 33 6.84 -9.54 -10.05
C VAL A 33 7.23 -8.32 -9.22
N GLY A 34 8.50 -8.26 -8.84
CA GLY A 34 9.07 -7.17 -8.06
C GLY A 34 10.27 -6.53 -8.74
N ASP A 35 10.58 -5.33 -8.29
CA ASP A 35 11.81 -4.61 -8.56
C ASP A 35 12.67 -4.63 -7.27
N LEU A 36 13.78 -5.37 -7.30
CA LEU A 36 14.74 -5.40 -6.21
C LEU A 36 15.78 -4.32 -6.39
N TYR A 37 15.92 -3.48 -5.37
CA TYR A 37 16.89 -2.40 -5.31
C TYR A 37 17.93 -2.72 -4.22
N SER A 38 19.19 -2.61 -4.55
CA SER A 38 20.30 -2.84 -3.61
C SER A 38 21.32 -1.70 -3.68
N PRO A 39 21.87 -1.24 -2.53
CA PRO A 39 22.93 -0.26 -2.52
C PRO A 39 24.15 -0.78 -3.26
N LYS A 40 24.77 0.00 -4.15
CA LYS A 40 26.01 -0.38 -4.82
C LYS A 40 27.21 -0.46 -3.87
N SER A 41 27.14 0.22 -2.73
CA SER A 41 28.14 0.17 -1.66
C SER A 41 28.08 -1.08 -0.77
N GLY A 42 27.13 -1.96 -1.01
CA GLY A 42 26.75 -3.06 -0.14
C GLY A 42 25.60 -2.70 0.81
N GLY A 43 24.70 -3.65 1.05
CA GLY A 43 23.58 -3.50 1.98
C GLY A 43 24.01 -3.65 3.44
N ASN A 44 23.14 -3.23 4.35
CA ASN A 44 23.35 -3.33 5.81
C ASN A 44 22.70 -4.59 6.43
N GLY A 45 22.27 -5.54 5.60
CA GLY A 45 21.58 -6.76 6.01
C GLY A 45 20.09 -6.59 6.32
N MET A 46 19.59 -5.35 6.40
CA MET A 46 18.17 -5.06 6.60
C MET A 46 17.43 -5.03 5.28
N ALA A 47 16.21 -5.59 5.25
CA ALA A 47 15.39 -5.60 4.02
C ALA A 47 14.00 -5.04 4.24
N LEU A 48 13.42 -4.46 3.15
CA LEU A 48 12.08 -3.89 3.16
C LEU A 48 11.26 -4.37 1.95
N ALA A 49 10.08 -4.93 2.19
CA ALA A 49 9.08 -5.13 1.14
C ALA A 49 8.17 -3.90 1.06
N VAL A 50 7.90 -3.42 -0.17
CA VAL A 50 7.16 -2.16 -0.39
C VAL A 50 6.03 -2.38 -1.39
N CYS A 51 4.81 -1.98 -1.05
CA CYS A 51 3.67 -2.06 -1.96
C CYS A 51 2.70 -0.88 -1.81
N GLY A 52 1.95 -0.63 -2.86
CA GLY A 52 0.92 0.41 -2.95
C GLY A 52 1.34 1.61 -3.80
N PRO A 53 0.43 2.55 -4.03
CA PRO A 53 -0.98 2.62 -3.59
C PRO A 53 -1.89 1.52 -4.17
N PHE A 54 -3.09 1.36 -3.63
CA PHE A 54 -4.09 0.41 -4.13
C PHE A 54 -4.53 0.80 -5.54
N GLY A 55 -4.33 -0.12 -6.51
CA GLY A 55 -4.54 0.15 -7.94
C GLY A 55 -3.37 0.82 -8.67
N ALA A 56 -2.26 1.09 -7.97
CA ALA A 56 -0.99 1.49 -8.57
C ALA A 56 -0.11 0.27 -8.93
N THR A 57 1.03 0.54 -9.54
CA THR A 57 2.07 -0.46 -9.85
C THR A 57 3.41 -0.07 -9.22
N LYS A 58 4.33 -1.04 -9.14
CA LYS A 58 5.68 -0.86 -8.58
C LYS A 58 6.53 0.19 -9.30
N GLU A 59 6.14 0.60 -10.49
CA GLU A 59 6.78 1.66 -11.25
C GLU A 59 6.46 3.07 -10.74
N GLN A 60 5.51 3.18 -9.81
CA GLN A 60 5.02 4.43 -9.22
C GLN A 60 5.57 4.62 -7.78
N SER A 61 4.74 5.04 -6.84
CA SER A 61 5.12 5.41 -5.48
C SER A 61 5.93 4.33 -4.73
N SER A 62 5.50 3.06 -4.78
CA SER A 62 6.21 1.98 -4.06
C SER A 62 7.64 1.78 -4.54
N GLY A 63 7.88 1.90 -5.85
CA GLY A 63 9.24 1.84 -6.41
C GLY A 63 10.10 3.02 -5.98
N LEU A 64 9.53 4.22 -5.90
CA LEU A 64 10.23 5.40 -5.39
C LEU A 64 10.64 5.19 -3.93
N TYR A 65 9.72 4.72 -3.06
CA TYR A 65 10.03 4.41 -1.67
C TYR A 65 11.13 3.36 -1.56
N ALA A 66 11.03 2.27 -2.33
CA ALA A 66 12.02 1.21 -2.34
C ALA A 66 13.40 1.75 -2.75
N MET A 67 13.49 2.50 -3.85
CA MET A 67 14.74 3.10 -4.30
C MET A 67 15.33 4.07 -3.27
N LYS A 68 14.50 4.94 -2.67
CA LYS A 68 14.93 5.91 -1.65
C LYS A 68 15.44 5.26 -0.37
N MET A 69 14.86 4.14 0.03
CA MET A 69 15.36 3.36 1.17
C MET A 69 16.63 2.57 0.80
N ALA A 70 16.77 2.13 -0.46
CA ALA A 70 18.01 1.52 -0.93
C ALA A 70 19.18 2.52 -0.97
N GLU A 71 18.93 3.79 -1.32
CA GLU A 71 19.96 4.86 -1.17
C GLU A 71 20.46 5.00 0.26
N ARG A 72 19.69 4.54 1.26
CA ARG A 72 19.98 4.60 2.70
C ARG A 72 20.54 3.30 3.30
N GLY A 73 20.86 2.33 2.44
CA GLY A 73 21.55 1.10 2.83
C GLY A 73 20.67 -0.15 2.96
N PHE A 74 19.36 -0.05 2.76
CA PHE A 74 18.44 -1.19 2.83
C PHE A 74 18.42 -1.97 1.50
N ILE A 75 18.17 -3.27 1.57
CA ILE A 75 17.79 -4.08 0.42
C ILE A 75 16.28 -4.02 0.31
N THR A 76 15.74 -3.57 -0.82
CA THR A 76 14.30 -3.29 -0.90
C THR A 76 13.66 -3.93 -2.12
N CYS A 77 12.44 -4.45 -1.97
CA CYS A 77 11.66 -5.01 -3.05
C CYS A 77 10.31 -4.29 -3.15
N ALA A 78 10.12 -3.50 -4.22
CA ALA A 78 8.79 -3.04 -4.60
C ALA A 78 8.15 -4.06 -5.52
N PHE A 79 6.92 -4.49 -5.25
CA PHE A 79 6.25 -5.52 -6.03
C PHE A 79 4.85 -5.10 -6.49
N ASP A 80 4.44 -5.65 -7.64
CA ASP A 80 3.05 -5.60 -8.05
C ASP A 80 2.26 -6.68 -7.30
N PRO A 81 1.10 -6.34 -6.73
CA PRO A 81 0.27 -7.35 -6.08
C PRO A 81 -0.37 -8.32 -7.10
N SER A 82 -0.89 -9.43 -6.59
CA SER A 82 -1.69 -10.37 -7.38
C SER A 82 -2.74 -9.65 -8.22
N PHE A 83 -2.97 -10.10 -9.44
CA PHE A 83 -3.95 -9.59 -10.41
C PHE A 83 -3.64 -8.23 -11.04
N THR A 84 -2.52 -7.58 -10.70
CA THR A 84 -2.17 -6.23 -11.17
C THR A 84 -0.77 -6.16 -11.76
N GLY A 85 -0.49 -5.10 -12.50
CA GLY A 85 0.84 -4.83 -13.07
C GLY A 85 1.40 -5.99 -13.89
N GLU A 86 2.65 -6.36 -13.63
CA GLU A 86 3.33 -7.50 -14.23
C GLU A 86 3.12 -8.82 -13.46
N SER A 87 2.54 -8.77 -12.25
CA SER A 87 2.20 -9.97 -11.47
C SER A 87 1.07 -10.77 -12.11
N GLY A 88 1.02 -12.06 -11.79
CA GLY A 88 0.03 -13.00 -12.30
C GLY A 88 -1.34 -12.88 -11.62
N GLY A 89 -2.15 -13.92 -11.84
CA GLY A 89 -3.51 -14.05 -11.31
C GLY A 89 -4.58 -13.59 -12.30
N GLU A 90 -5.68 -14.35 -12.32
CA GLU A 90 -6.86 -14.09 -13.16
C GLU A 90 -8.15 -14.20 -12.33
N PRO A 91 -9.17 -13.40 -12.62
CA PRO A 91 -9.20 -12.33 -13.62
C PRO A 91 -8.34 -11.12 -13.20
N ARG A 92 -7.80 -10.43 -14.22
CA ARG A 92 -7.05 -9.17 -13.99
C ARG A 92 -7.96 -8.10 -13.38
N ARG A 93 -7.38 -7.15 -12.66
CA ARG A 93 -8.13 -6.04 -12.06
C ARG A 93 -9.14 -6.51 -11.01
N THR A 94 -8.69 -7.46 -10.20
CA THR A 94 -9.38 -7.95 -9.01
C THR A 94 -8.49 -7.76 -7.79
N ALA A 95 -9.08 -7.73 -6.61
CA ALA A 95 -8.35 -7.68 -5.34
C ALA A 95 -9.08 -8.51 -4.28
N SER A 96 -8.30 -9.13 -3.40
CA SER A 96 -8.82 -9.96 -2.33
C SER A 96 -8.07 -9.64 -1.02
N PRO A 97 -8.77 -9.41 0.11
CA PRO A 97 -8.14 -9.03 1.37
C PRO A 97 -7.12 -10.04 1.88
N ASP A 98 -7.40 -11.32 1.76
CA ASP A 98 -6.51 -12.41 2.17
C ASP A 98 -5.34 -12.60 1.20
N ILE A 99 -5.60 -12.63 -0.12
CA ILE A 99 -4.54 -12.77 -1.13
C ILE A 99 -3.59 -11.57 -1.10
N ASN A 100 -4.11 -10.35 -0.96
CA ASN A 100 -3.26 -9.16 -0.89
C ASN A 100 -2.45 -9.10 0.43
N THR A 101 -2.98 -9.60 1.54
CA THR A 101 -2.20 -9.77 2.77
C THR A 101 -1.08 -10.79 2.54
N GLU A 102 -1.39 -11.93 1.95
CA GLU A 102 -0.44 -12.97 1.59
C GLU A 102 0.66 -12.48 0.63
N ASP A 103 0.35 -11.55 -0.29
CA ASP A 103 1.36 -10.98 -1.19
C ASP A 103 2.51 -10.29 -0.42
N PHE A 104 2.22 -9.64 0.74
CA PHE A 104 3.28 -9.15 1.63
C PHE A 104 4.07 -10.29 2.29
N LEU A 105 3.38 -11.34 2.76
CA LEU A 105 4.04 -12.48 3.39
C LEU A 105 4.98 -13.16 2.39
N ALA A 106 4.53 -13.35 1.15
CA ALA A 106 5.36 -13.91 0.06
C ALA A 106 6.58 -13.03 -0.27
N ALA A 107 6.44 -11.70 -0.18
CA ALA A 107 7.58 -10.80 -0.34
C ALA A 107 8.58 -10.92 0.83
N VAL A 108 8.11 -11.15 2.05
CA VAL A 108 8.96 -11.46 3.21
C VAL A 108 9.65 -12.81 3.02
N ASP A 109 8.93 -13.85 2.56
CA ASP A 109 9.52 -15.15 2.22
C ASP A 109 10.65 -14.98 1.20
N PHE A 110 10.40 -14.24 0.12
CA PHE A 110 11.41 -13.99 -0.92
C PHE A 110 12.63 -13.28 -0.35
N LEU A 111 12.44 -12.19 0.41
CA LEU A 111 13.55 -11.43 1.00
C LEU A 111 14.38 -12.28 1.96
N SER A 112 13.74 -13.15 2.75
CA SER A 112 14.43 -14.04 3.69
C SER A 112 15.33 -15.11 3.02
N THR A 113 15.17 -15.32 1.71
CA THR A 113 16.02 -16.27 0.93
C THR A 113 17.24 -15.62 0.30
N LEU A 114 17.42 -14.31 0.42
CA LEU A 114 18.55 -13.60 -0.17
C LEU A 114 19.77 -13.67 0.77
N ASP A 115 20.92 -14.12 0.25
CA ASP A 115 22.17 -14.27 1.03
C ASP A 115 22.63 -12.96 1.70
N GLU A 116 22.30 -11.81 1.10
CA GLU A 116 22.62 -10.49 1.60
C GLU A 116 21.64 -9.93 2.64
N VAL A 117 20.58 -10.67 2.98
CA VAL A 117 19.53 -10.27 3.94
C VAL A 117 19.62 -11.11 5.21
N ASP A 118 19.57 -10.45 6.35
CA ASP A 118 19.34 -11.08 7.64
C ASP A 118 17.83 -11.29 7.82
N GLU A 119 17.36 -12.53 7.85
CA GLU A 119 15.94 -12.89 7.96
C GLU A 119 15.27 -12.36 9.23
N GLY A 120 16.05 -12.08 10.28
CA GLY A 120 15.59 -11.44 11.49
C GLY A 120 15.38 -9.92 11.38
N ARG A 121 15.74 -9.30 10.23
CA ARG A 121 15.80 -7.85 10.05
C ARG A 121 14.99 -7.38 8.85
N ILE A 122 13.75 -7.87 8.74
CA ILE A 122 12.84 -7.55 7.63
C ILE A 122 11.71 -6.64 8.13
N GLY A 123 11.49 -5.54 7.41
CA GLY A 123 10.35 -4.63 7.58
C GLY A 123 9.51 -4.51 6.33
N ILE A 124 8.36 -3.83 6.44
CA ILE A 124 7.47 -3.56 5.31
C ILE A 124 7.02 -2.11 5.26
N ILE A 125 6.71 -1.63 4.07
CA ILE A 125 6.09 -0.32 3.82
C ILE A 125 4.83 -0.52 2.99
N GLY A 126 3.68 -0.14 3.54
CA GLY A 126 2.42 -0.06 2.82
C GLY A 126 2.01 1.38 2.57
N ILE A 127 1.61 1.70 1.33
CA ILE A 127 1.23 3.06 0.94
C ILE A 127 -0.25 3.09 0.55
N CYS A 128 -1.01 4.07 1.02
CA CYS A 128 -2.44 4.20 0.75
C CYS A 128 -3.23 2.96 1.22
N GLY A 129 -4.03 2.31 0.38
CA GLY A 129 -4.73 1.07 0.75
C GLY A 129 -3.82 -0.06 1.22
N TRP A 130 -2.58 -0.09 0.75
CA TRP A 130 -1.59 -1.06 1.21
C TRP A 130 -1.05 -0.77 2.61
N GLY A 131 -1.28 0.43 3.15
CA GLY A 131 -0.98 0.72 4.55
C GLY A 131 -1.84 -0.10 5.52
N GLY A 132 -3.14 -0.22 5.26
CA GLY A 132 -4.02 -1.11 6.04
C GLY A 132 -3.69 -2.59 5.85
N ILE A 133 -3.32 -3.00 4.63
CA ILE A 133 -2.87 -4.37 4.33
C ILE A 133 -1.55 -4.66 5.06
N ALA A 134 -0.61 -3.69 5.14
CA ALA A 134 0.64 -3.84 5.88
C ALA A 134 0.40 -4.04 7.38
N LEU A 135 -0.54 -3.31 7.98
CA LEU A 135 -0.92 -3.52 9.39
C LEU A 135 -1.52 -4.92 9.60
N ASN A 136 -2.35 -5.39 8.66
CA ASN A 136 -2.90 -6.74 8.73
C ASN A 136 -1.80 -7.80 8.58
N ALA A 137 -0.86 -7.62 7.64
CA ALA A 137 0.29 -8.52 7.47
C ALA A 137 1.16 -8.58 8.73
N ALA A 138 1.45 -7.44 9.37
CA ALA A 138 2.21 -7.38 10.62
C ALA A 138 1.49 -8.03 11.81
N ALA A 139 0.14 -8.06 11.80
CA ALA A 139 -0.63 -8.78 12.81
C ALA A 139 -0.63 -10.30 12.60
N VAL A 140 -0.37 -10.76 11.37
CA VAL A 140 -0.37 -12.18 10.98
C VAL A 140 1.03 -12.79 11.06
N ASP A 141 2.08 -12.04 10.67
CA ASP A 141 3.44 -12.55 10.53
C ASP A 141 4.44 -11.85 11.45
N PRO A 142 4.88 -12.48 12.54
CA PRO A 142 5.84 -11.91 13.48
C PRO A 142 7.27 -11.79 12.94
N ARG A 143 7.59 -12.31 11.74
CA ARG A 143 8.85 -12.06 11.04
C ARG A 143 8.97 -10.61 10.59
N ILE A 144 7.85 -9.90 10.44
CA ILE A 144 7.80 -8.47 10.15
C ILE A 144 8.16 -7.70 11.41
N LYS A 145 9.38 -7.17 11.48
CA LYS A 145 9.93 -6.50 12.68
C LYS A 145 9.62 -5.01 12.76
N ALA A 146 9.36 -4.38 11.62
CA ALA A 146 9.01 -2.96 11.57
C ALA A 146 8.05 -2.70 10.38
N THR A 147 7.02 -1.91 10.60
CA THR A 147 5.98 -1.60 9.60
C THR A 147 5.79 -0.10 9.50
N VAL A 148 5.84 0.43 8.26
CA VAL A 148 5.40 1.79 7.96
C VAL A 148 4.10 1.73 7.17
N ALA A 149 3.06 2.41 7.65
CA ALA A 149 1.79 2.63 6.96
C ALA A 149 1.70 4.11 6.55
N SER A 150 2.06 4.41 5.30
CA SER A 150 2.07 5.76 4.77
C SER A 150 0.73 6.12 4.16
N THR A 151 0.16 7.26 4.59
CA THR A 151 -1.11 7.79 4.06
C THR A 151 -2.19 6.72 3.88
N MET A 152 -2.32 5.86 4.91
CA MET A 152 -3.05 4.60 4.85
C MET A 152 -4.56 4.75 4.66
N TYR A 153 -5.17 3.70 4.08
CA TYR A 153 -6.60 3.42 4.15
C TYR A 153 -6.86 2.10 4.87
N ASP A 154 -7.99 2.02 5.54
CA ASP A 154 -8.68 0.76 5.76
C ASP A 154 -9.54 0.46 4.54
N MET A 155 -9.05 -0.39 3.63
CA MET A 155 -9.76 -0.75 2.39
C MET A 155 -11.08 -1.47 2.65
N CYS A 156 -11.20 -2.18 3.78
CA CYS A 156 -12.46 -2.82 4.15
C CYS A 156 -13.50 -1.77 4.56
N ARG A 157 -13.10 -0.79 5.38
CA ARG A 157 -13.98 0.30 5.82
C ARG A 157 -14.44 1.17 4.65
N VAL A 158 -13.54 1.60 3.77
CA VAL A 158 -13.94 2.45 2.64
C VAL A 158 -14.82 1.71 1.63
N ASN A 159 -14.60 0.40 1.40
CA ASN A 159 -15.48 -0.39 0.52
C ASN A 159 -16.85 -0.71 1.16
N GLY A 160 -16.93 -0.73 2.49
CA GLY A 160 -18.18 -0.98 3.23
C GLY A 160 -18.97 0.27 3.54
N ASN A 161 -18.30 1.39 3.83
CA ASN A 161 -18.89 2.59 4.41
C ASN A 161 -18.74 3.84 3.52
N GLY A 162 -17.95 3.76 2.44
CA GLY A 162 -17.62 4.93 1.63
C GLY A 162 -16.58 5.84 2.29
N TYR A 163 -16.24 6.95 1.60
CA TYR A 163 -15.37 7.99 2.16
C TYR A 163 -16.07 8.67 3.34
N PHE A 164 -15.33 8.96 4.39
CA PHE A 164 -15.83 9.61 5.63
C PHE A 164 -17.00 8.87 6.30
N ASP A 165 -17.15 7.56 5.98
CA ASP A 165 -18.28 6.74 6.43
C ASP A 165 -19.67 7.27 5.98
N GLU A 166 -19.73 8.07 4.93
CA GLU A 166 -20.99 8.71 4.45
C GLU A 166 -22.05 7.71 3.97
N SER A 167 -21.63 6.49 3.61
CA SER A 167 -22.50 5.40 3.17
C SER A 167 -22.65 4.29 4.24
N ASP A 168 -22.31 4.58 5.50
CA ASP A 168 -22.43 3.60 6.59
C ASP A 168 -23.88 3.41 7.04
N SER A 169 -24.68 2.75 6.19
CA SER A 169 -26.00 2.28 6.51
C SER A 169 -26.27 0.90 5.90
N GLU A 170 -27.22 0.17 6.48
CA GLU A 170 -27.65 -1.13 5.95
C GLU A 170 -28.23 -0.97 4.54
N GLU A 171 -29.03 0.05 4.34
CA GLU A 171 -29.69 0.34 3.07
C GLU A 171 -28.69 0.64 1.96
N ALA A 172 -27.68 1.48 2.23
CA ALA A 172 -26.63 1.82 1.26
C ALA A 172 -25.79 0.59 0.90
N ARG A 173 -25.38 -0.19 1.90
CA ARG A 173 -24.63 -1.44 1.67
C ARG A 173 -25.47 -2.47 0.91
N TYR A 174 -26.76 -2.61 1.21
CA TYR A 174 -27.64 -3.52 0.49
C TYR A 174 -27.83 -3.10 -0.98
N ALA A 175 -28.03 -1.81 -1.24
CA ALA A 175 -28.11 -1.27 -2.60
C ALA A 175 -26.84 -1.55 -3.42
N ALA A 176 -25.65 -1.31 -2.83
CA ALA A 176 -24.38 -1.61 -3.46
C ALA A 176 -24.20 -3.12 -3.76
N ARG A 177 -24.53 -3.98 -2.78
CA ARG A 177 -24.49 -5.45 -2.97
C ARG A 177 -25.42 -5.92 -4.07
N LYS A 178 -26.65 -5.34 -4.16
CA LYS A 178 -27.62 -5.66 -5.21
C LYS A 178 -27.10 -5.27 -6.60
N ALA A 179 -26.49 -4.10 -6.74
CA ALA A 179 -25.87 -3.67 -7.99
C ALA A 179 -24.72 -4.60 -8.41
N MET A 180 -23.79 -4.91 -7.50
CA MET A 180 -22.70 -5.85 -7.77
C MET A 180 -23.21 -7.27 -8.12
N ALA A 181 -24.29 -7.73 -7.48
CA ALA A 181 -24.89 -9.04 -7.79
C ALA A 181 -25.48 -9.07 -9.20
N ALA A 182 -26.07 -7.98 -9.68
CA ALA A 182 -26.57 -7.85 -11.05
C ALA A 182 -25.41 -7.92 -12.07
N GLU A 183 -24.33 -7.17 -11.83
CA GLU A 183 -23.11 -7.20 -12.65
C GLU A 183 -22.47 -8.61 -12.69
N ARG A 184 -22.41 -9.31 -11.57
CA ARG A 184 -21.92 -10.70 -11.52
C ARG A 184 -22.77 -11.63 -12.35
N THR A 185 -24.10 -11.47 -12.31
CA THR A 185 -25.03 -12.28 -13.11
C THR A 185 -24.82 -12.04 -14.60
N GLU A 186 -24.65 -10.77 -15.00
CA GLU A 186 -24.37 -10.43 -16.40
C GLU A 186 -23.01 -10.94 -16.85
N ALA A 187 -21.97 -10.79 -16.03
CA ALA A 187 -20.65 -11.34 -16.31
C ALA A 187 -20.68 -12.88 -16.49
N ALA A 188 -21.46 -13.59 -15.66
CA ALA A 188 -21.63 -15.04 -15.79
C ALA A 188 -22.35 -15.45 -17.09
N ARG A 189 -23.31 -14.64 -17.56
CA ARG A 189 -24.06 -14.89 -18.81
C ARG A 189 -23.22 -14.59 -20.05
N SER A 190 -22.53 -13.44 -20.05
CA SER A 190 -21.79 -12.94 -21.21
C SER A 190 -20.36 -13.48 -21.30
N GLY A 191 -19.81 -14.01 -20.22
CA GLY A 191 -18.39 -14.36 -20.10
C GLY A 191 -17.46 -13.15 -20.09
N ARG A 192 -17.97 -11.93 -19.85
CA ARG A 192 -17.20 -10.68 -19.88
C ARG A 192 -17.31 -9.92 -18.55
N LEU A 193 -16.20 -9.34 -18.11
CA LEU A 193 -16.14 -8.45 -16.95
C LEU A 193 -16.26 -7.00 -17.42
N THR A 194 -17.16 -6.25 -16.81
CA THR A 194 -17.32 -4.82 -17.03
C THR A 194 -16.29 -4.07 -16.20
N GLN A 195 -15.58 -3.10 -16.79
CA GLN A 195 -14.65 -2.23 -16.05
C GLN A 195 -15.45 -1.16 -15.31
N GLY A 196 -15.13 -0.99 -14.02
CA GLY A 196 -15.78 -0.02 -13.14
C GLY A 196 -15.13 1.36 -13.12
N GLY A 197 -14.00 1.51 -13.83
CA GLY A 197 -13.23 2.74 -13.88
C GLY A 197 -12.07 2.79 -12.88
N GLY A 198 -11.12 3.66 -13.17
CA GLY A 198 -9.99 4.04 -12.29
C GLY A 198 -10.24 5.39 -11.62
N VAL A 199 -9.20 6.22 -11.53
CA VAL A 199 -9.37 7.63 -11.16
C VAL A 199 -10.18 8.33 -12.25
N VAL A 200 -11.12 9.19 -11.80
CA VAL A 200 -12.06 9.86 -12.71
C VAL A 200 -11.35 10.61 -13.83
N ASP A 201 -11.88 10.48 -15.06
CA ASP A 201 -11.40 11.17 -16.26
C ASP A 201 -12.56 11.25 -17.26
N PRO A 202 -12.98 12.45 -17.72
CA PRO A 202 -12.41 13.78 -17.38
C PRO A 202 -12.68 14.20 -15.93
N LEU A 203 -11.80 15.06 -15.39
CA LEU A 203 -11.98 15.63 -14.05
C LEU A 203 -13.18 16.57 -14.03
N PRO A 204 -14.19 16.38 -13.15
CA PRO A 204 -15.29 17.32 -12.97
C PRO A 204 -14.81 18.68 -12.43
N ASP A 205 -15.42 19.79 -12.90
CA ASP A 205 -15.05 21.14 -12.49
C ASP A 205 -15.22 21.37 -10.97
N ASP A 206 -16.25 20.78 -10.38
CA ASP A 206 -16.60 20.85 -8.96
C ASP A 206 -16.00 19.73 -8.10
N ALA A 207 -15.08 18.95 -8.65
CA ALA A 207 -14.46 17.83 -7.93
C ALA A 207 -13.84 18.28 -6.60
N PRO A 208 -14.00 17.51 -5.50
CA PRO A 208 -13.29 17.76 -4.24
C PRO A 208 -11.77 17.76 -4.42
N GLN A 209 -11.05 18.47 -3.55
CA GLN A 209 -9.61 18.63 -3.69
C GLN A 209 -8.86 17.28 -3.77
N PHE A 210 -9.22 16.30 -2.95
CA PHE A 210 -8.57 15.00 -2.99
C PHE A 210 -8.76 14.24 -4.32
N VAL A 211 -9.90 14.46 -5.01
CA VAL A 211 -10.15 13.90 -6.35
C VAL A 211 -9.25 14.58 -7.38
N LYS A 212 -9.05 15.91 -7.26
CA LYS A 212 -8.11 16.68 -8.09
C LYS A 212 -6.67 16.21 -7.87
N ASP A 213 -6.28 15.94 -6.60
CA ASP A 213 -4.95 15.40 -6.26
C ASP A 213 -4.72 14.02 -6.86
N TYR A 214 -5.73 13.13 -6.85
CA TYR A 214 -5.66 11.82 -7.52
C TYR A 214 -5.57 11.94 -9.03
N TYR A 215 -6.38 12.83 -9.64
CA TYR A 215 -6.32 13.08 -11.08
C TYR A 215 -4.92 13.57 -11.46
N ASP A 216 -4.41 14.57 -10.74
CA ASP A 216 -3.07 15.12 -11.00
C ASP A 216 -1.98 14.04 -10.92
N TYR A 217 -2.03 13.15 -9.94
CA TYR A 217 -1.03 12.09 -9.83
C TYR A 217 -1.22 11.02 -10.91
N TYR A 218 -2.42 10.47 -11.09
CA TYR A 218 -2.62 9.27 -11.91
C TYR A 218 -2.89 9.54 -13.39
N LYS A 219 -3.42 10.71 -13.75
CA LYS A 219 -3.86 11.03 -15.12
C LYS A 219 -2.95 12.00 -15.84
N THR A 220 -1.91 12.52 -15.21
CA THR A 220 -0.93 13.44 -15.79
C THR A 220 0.48 12.84 -15.81
N GLY A 221 1.43 13.55 -16.41
CA GLY A 221 2.84 13.15 -16.43
C GLY A 221 3.52 13.07 -15.06
N ARG A 222 2.84 13.46 -13.98
CA ARG A 222 3.36 13.37 -12.61
C ARG A 222 3.58 11.91 -12.18
N GLY A 223 2.62 11.04 -12.39
CA GLY A 223 2.68 9.66 -11.93
C GLY A 223 1.90 8.66 -12.80
N TYR A 224 1.43 9.06 -14.00
CA TYR A 224 0.76 8.16 -14.93
C TYR A 224 1.64 6.96 -15.28
N HIS A 225 1.07 5.77 -15.26
CA HIS A 225 1.73 4.56 -15.74
C HIS A 225 0.75 3.66 -16.51
N PRO A 226 1.15 3.11 -17.70
CA PRO A 226 0.22 2.35 -18.55
C PRO A 226 -0.26 1.03 -17.95
N ARG A 227 0.44 0.45 -16.97
CA ARG A 227 0.02 -0.77 -16.27
C ARG A 227 -0.82 -0.50 -15.02
N SER A 228 -0.83 0.74 -14.52
CA SER A 228 -1.60 1.11 -13.33
C SER A 228 -3.10 1.11 -13.60
N GLY A 229 -3.86 0.44 -12.73
CA GLY A 229 -5.31 0.49 -12.75
C GLY A 229 -5.86 1.88 -12.57
N ASN A 230 -5.33 2.63 -11.62
CA ASN A 230 -5.78 4.00 -11.33
C ASN A 230 -5.52 4.97 -12.49
N SER A 231 -4.45 4.76 -13.26
CA SER A 231 -4.16 5.56 -14.46
C SER A 231 -5.05 5.21 -15.65
N ASN A 232 -5.67 4.04 -15.64
CA ASN A 232 -6.45 3.48 -16.76
C ASN A 232 -7.85 3.04 -16.31
N ASP A 233 -8.26 1.81 -16.64
CA ASP A 233 -9.63 1.32 -16.52
C ASP A 233 -10.06 0.92 -15.10
N GLY A 234 -9.15 0.98 -14.12
CA GLY A 234 -9.42 0.64 -12.73
C GLY A 234 -9.71 -0.84 -12.49
N TRP A 235 -10.63 -1.08 -11.59
CA TRP A 235 -11.11 -2.41 -11.21
C TRP A 235 -12.34 -2.79 -12.04
N HIS A 236 -12.62 -4.08 -12.24
CA HIS A 236 -13.93 -4.45 -12.74
C HIS A 236 -15.00 -4.23 -11.66
N THR A 237 -16.26 -4.10 -12.05
CA THR A 237 -17.36 -3.58 -11.22
C THR A 237 -17.57 -4.26 -9.86
N PHE A 238 -17.15 -5.53 -9.73
CA PHE A 238 -17.17 -6.27 -8.47
C PHE A 238 -15.79 -6.80 -8.06
N GLY A 239 -14.72 -6.26 -8.64
CA GLY A 239 -13.35 -6.71 -8.43
C GLY A 239 -12.80 -6.55 -7.01
N THR A 240 -13.39 -5.63 -6.24
CA THR A 240 -13.04 -5.37 -4.84
C THR A 240 -14.14 -5.79 -3.86
N GLN A 241 -15.17 -6.51 -4.33
CA GLN A 241 -16.36 -6.81 -3.53
C GLN A 241 -16.05 -7.49 -2.18
N ALA A 242 -15.03 -8.35 -2.14
CA ALA A 242 -14.64 -9.07 -0.91
C ALA A 242 -14.24 -8.11 0.22
N TYR A 243 -13.67 -6.96 -0.11
CA TYR A 243 -13.30 -5.94 0.89
C TYR A 243 -14.49 -5.36 1.63
N SER A 244 -15.67 -5.26 1.00
CA SER A 244 -16.87 -4.70 1.65
C SER A 244 -17.41 -5.54 2.82
N ASN A 245 -16.92 -6.76 3.00
CA ASN A 245 -17.35 -7.67 4.08
C ASN A 245 -16.18 -8.30 4.85
N ALA A 246 -14.95 -7.84 4.63
CA ALA A 246 -13.76 -8.23 5.37
C ALA A 246 -13.38 -7.18 6.42
N ARG A 247 -12.42 -7.51 7.28
CA ARG A 247 -11.94 -6.61 8.34
C ARG A 247 -10.44 -6.80 8.53
N PHE A 248 -9.66 -5.76 8.31
CA PHE A 248 -8.21 -5.83 8.47
C PHE A 248 -7.74 -5.57 9.91
N LEU A 249 -8.31 -4.57 10.56
CA LEU A 249 -7.76 -4.06 11.81
C LEU A 249 -8.13 -4.91 13.04
N HIS A 250 -8.51 -6.18 12.82
CA HIS A 250 -9.09 -7.04 13.87
C HIS A 250 -8.15 -7.28 15.06
N TYR A 251 -6.87 -7.56 14.79
CA TYR A 251 -5.86 -7.88 15.80
C TYR A 251 -4.66 -6.94 15.80
N ILE A 252 -4.79 -5.72 15.28
CA ILE A 252 -3.66 -4.78 15.24
C ILE A 252 -3.17 -4.39 16.64
N ASN A 253 -4.01 -4.50 17.67
CA ASN A 253 -3.62 -4.33 19.07
C ASN A 253 -2.68 -5.45 19.58
N GLU A 254 -2.52 -6.53 18.84
CA GLU A 254 -1.63 -7.64 19.19
C GLU A 254 -0.27 -7.55 18.47
N ILE A 255 -0.09 -6.60 17.55
CA ILE A 255 1.19 -6.37 16.87
C ILE A 255 2.25 -5.97 17.90
N ARG A 256 3.27 -6.82 18.10
CA ARG A 256 4.39 -6.54 19.00
C ARG A 256 5.53 -5.78 18.33
N SER A 257 5.72 -6.01 17.03
CA SER A 257 6.73 -5.31 16.23
C SER A 257 6.48 -3.79 16.16
N ALA A 258 7.50 -3.03 15.77
CA ALA A 258 7.39 -1.58 15.68
C ALA A 258 6.46 -1.15 14.54
N VAL A 259 5.65 -0.10 14.77
CA VAL A 259 4.75 0.46 13.76
C VAL A 259 4.87 1.98 13.73
N LEU A 260 5.04 2.54 12.53
CA LEU A 260 4.91 3.95 12.24
C LEU A 260 3.77 4.17 11.24
N ILE A 261 2.71 4.84 11.69
CA ILE A 261 1.66 5.36 10.82
C ILE A 261 1.99 6.81 10.50
N MET A 262 2.01 7.19 9.22
CA MET A 262 2.21 8.58 8.83
C MET A 262 1.15 9.06 7.85
N HIS A 263 0.69 10.29 8.05
CA HIS A 263 -0.30 10.95 7.21
C HIS A 263 0.08 12.41 6.94
N GLY A 264 -0.39 12.94 5.80
CA GLY A 264 -0.41 14.38 5.59
C GLY A 264 -1.48 15.05 6.47
N GLU A 265 -1.18 16.25 6.97
CA GLU A 265 -2.13 17.05 7.74
C GLU A 265 -3.43 17.29 6.98
N ASN A 266 -3.33 17.55 5.66
CA ASN A 266 -4.44 17.82 4.76
C ASN A 266 -4.94 16.56 4.00
N ALA A 267 -4.47 15.38 4.37
CA ALA A 267 -4.91 14.15 3.73
C ALA A 267 -6.36 13.81 4.15
N HIS A 268 -7.25 13.68 3.15
CA HIS A 268 -8.65 13.27 3.37
C HIS A 268 -8.77 11.89 4.04
N SER A 269 -7.74 11.04 3.92
CA SER A 269 -7.66 9.71 4.52
C SER A 269 -7.06 9.69 5.94
N ARG A 270 -6.72 10.85 6.51
CA ARG A 270 -6.01 10.93 7.79
C ARG A 270 -6.74 10.21 8.93
N TYR A 271 -8.07 10.27 8.95
CA TYR A 271 -8.90 9.61 9.98
C TYR A 271 -8.71 8.09 10.03
N PHE A 272 -8.40 7.42 8.91
CA PHE A 272 -8.08 5.98 8.93
C PHE A 272 -6.85 5.68 9.78
N GLY A 273 -5.79 6.48 9.62
CA GLY A 273 -4.55 6.29 10.37
C GLY A 273 -4.67 6.67 11.84
N GLU A 274 -5.38 7.75 12.15
CA GLU A 274 -5.65 8.17 13.53
C GLU A 274 -6.46 7.10 14.29
N ASP A 275 -7.50 6.57 13.66
CA ASP A 275 -8.31 5.49 14.23
C ASP A 275 -7.51 4.21 14.37
N ALA A 276 -6.75 3.79 13.34
CA ALA A 276 -5.91 2.60 13.41
C ALA A 276 -4.89 2.70 14.55
N TYR A 277 -4.24 3.86 14.72
CA TYR A 277 -3.30 4.10 15.81
C TYR A 277 -3.97 3.95 17.18
N ARG A 278 -5.15 4.56 17.35
CA ARG A 278 -5.92 4.46 18.58
C ARG A 278 -6.32 3.01 18.88
N TYR A 279 -6.87 2.27 17.89
CA TYR A 279 -7.24 0.85 18.07
C TYR A 279 -6.05 -0.03 18.39
N MET A 280 -4.92 0.23 17.76
CA MET A 280 -3.68 -0.50 18.03
C MET A 280 -3.25 -0.34 19.48
N LEU A 281 -3.41 0.84 20.08
CA LEU A 281 -3.03 1.07 21.48
C LEU A 281 -4.08 0.55 22.46
N GLU A 282 -5.36 0.82 22.21
CA GLU A 282 -6.46 0.61 23.17
C GLU A 282 -7.12 -0.77 23.05
N GLY A 283 -7.02 -1.41 21.90
CA GLY A 283 -7.62 -2.72 21.65
C GLY A 283 -9.10 -2.69 21.22
N ASN A 284 -9.67 -1.52 20.96
CA ASN A 284 -11.09 -1.35 20.63
C ASN A 284 -11.29 -0.90 19.19
N ALA A 285 -11.29 -1.84 18.23
CA ALA A 285 -11.69 -1.54 16.86
C ALA A 285 -13.23 -1.49 16.74
N PRO A 286 -13.81 -0.54 15.95
CA PRO A 286 -15.25 -0.47 15.74
C PRO A 286 -15.83 -1.76 15.19
N GLY A 287 -17.03 -2.11 15.65
CA GLY A 287 -17.77 -3.28 15.17
C GLY A 287 -17.29 -4.62 15.73
N TYR A 288 -16.52 -4.61 16.81
CA TYR A 288 -16.21 -5.80 17.59
C TYR A 288 -16.82 -5.69 18.99
N ASP A 289 -17.67 -6.65 19.36
CA ASP A 289 -18.35 -6.68 20.66
C ASP A 289 -17.42 -7.15 21.80
N ALA A 290 -16.31 -7.80 21.46
CA ALA A 290 -15.36 -8.27 22.45
C ALA A 290 -14.40 -7.16 22.88
N VAL A 291 -14.32 -6.91 24.18
CA VAL A 291 -13.30 -6.04 24.77
C VAL A 291 -11.92 -6.64 24.47
N ARG A 292 -11.11 -5.91 23.71
CA ARG A 292 -9.72 -6.27 23.44
C ARG A 292 -8.81 -5.71 24.52
N LYS A 293 -7.68 -6.36 24.73
CA LYS A 293 -6.65 -5.84 25.63
C LYS A 293 -5.86 -4.75 24.94
N PRO A 294 -5.37 -3.73 25.68
CA PRO A 294 -4.39 -2.79 25.16
C PRO A 294 -3.16 -3.51 24.58
N ASN A 295 -2.47 -2.84 23.67
CA ASN A 295 -1.25 -3.39 23.08
C ASN A 295 -0.21 -3.73 24.16
N PRO A 296 0.41 -4.92 24.13
CA PRO A 296 1.42 -5.31 25.12
C PRO A 296 2.75 -4.54 24.98
N VAL A 297 3.01 -3.91 23.81
CA VAL A 297 4.24 -3.14 23.52
C VAL A 297 3.87 -1.78 22.89
N PRO A 298 3.19 -0.89 23.64
CA PRO A 298 2.72 0.38 23.06
C PRO A 298 3.85 1.37 22.75
N GLY A 299 5.01 1.24 23.40
CA GLY A 299 6.10 2.20 23.29
C GLY A 299 6.82 2.24 21.93
N ASN A 300 6.62 1.24 21.06
CA ASN A 300 7.16 1.21 19.72
C ASN A 300 6.13 1.52 18.62
N LYS A 301 4.99 2.10 19.00
CA LYS A 301 3.94 2.55 18.07
C LYS A 301 4.00 4.07 17.94
N GLN A 302 4.01 4.56 16.70
CA GLN A 302 4.16 5.98 16.39
C GLN A 302 3.08 6.42 15.39
N LEU A 303 2.55 7.63 15.60
CA LEU A 303 1.74 8.37 14.63
C LEU A 303 2.47 9.66 14.27
N LEU A 304 2.70 9.89 12.98
CA LEU A 304 3.38 11.07 12.47
C LEU A 304 2.48 11.82 11.49
N ILE A 305 2.14 13.04 11.81
CA ILE A 305 1.39 13.93 10.91
C ILE A 305 2.36 14.91 10.26
N ILE A 306 2.38 14.92 8.92
CA ILE A 306 3.27 15.76 8.12
C ILE A 306 2.56 17.11 7.85
N PRO A 307 3.04 18.22 8.38
CA PRO A 307 2.40 19.52 8.21
C PRO A 307 2.22 19.90 6.74
N GLY A 308 1.04 20.38 6.38
CA GLY A 308 0.71 20.88 5.04
C GLY A 308 0.63 19.83 3.92
N ALA A 309 1.00 18.57 4.16
CA ALA A 309 0.98 17.54 3.14
C ALA A 309 -0.45 17.05 2.85
N SER A 310 -0.76 16.84 1.58
CA SER A 310 -1.94 16.10 1.12
C SER A 310 -1.70 14.59 1.13
N HIS A 311 -2.73 13.82 0.76
CA HIS A 311 -2.59 12.38 0.57
C HIS A 311 -1.55 12.02 -0.51
N CYS A 312 -1.64 12.65 -1.68
CA CYS A 312 -0.77 12.37 -2.82
C CYS A 312 0.62 13.01 -2.69
N ASP A 313 0.82 14.00 -1.82
CA ASP A 313 2.15 14.50 -1.50
C ASP A 313 3.03 13.42 -0.84
N LEU A 314 2.42 12.41 -0.20
CA LEU A 314 3.15 11.26 0.34
C LEU A 314 3.34 10.12 -0.68
N TYR A 315 3.01 10.33 -1.94
CA TYR A 315 3.31 9.38 -3.03
C TYR A 315 4.68 9.63 -3.65
N ASP A 316 5.03 10.91 -3.86
CA ASP A 316 6.24 11.34 -4.56
C ASP A 316 7.00 12.51 -3.89
N GLY A 317 6.50 13.01 -2.75
CA GLY A 317 7.05 14.14 -2.03
C GLY A 317 6.34 15.46 -2.35
N GLY A 318 5.46 15.50 -3.33
CA GLY A 318 4.66 16.65 -3.73
C GLY A 318 5.42 17.72 -4.54
N TYR A 319 4.64 18.55 -5.23
CA TYR A 319 5.13 19.67 -6.06
C TYR A 319 4.30 20.93 -5.81
N THR A 320 4.88 22.11 -6.07
CA THR A 320 4.17 23.39 -5.92
C THR A 320 3.12 23.63 -6.99
N GLU A 321 3.22 22.93 -8.12
CA GLU A 321 2.29 23.00 -9.24
C GLU A 321 1.88 21.60 -9.70
N PRO A 322 0.70 21.48 -10.35
CA PRO A 322 0.23 20.21 -10.91
C PRO A 322 1.20 19.58 -11.92
N GLU A 323 0.95 18.31 -12.28
CA GLU A 323 1.70 17.54 -13.28
C GLU A 323 3.18 17.30 -12.93
N GLY A 324 3.56 17.44 -11.65
CA GLY A 324 4.94 17.30 -11.21
C GLY A 324 5.86 18.44 -11.68
N LYS A 325 5.27 19.54 -12.10
CA LYS A 325 5.96 20.77 -12.45
C LYS A 325 6.17 21.67 -11.23
N GLY A 326 7.06 22.63 -11.34
CA GLY A 326 7.38 23.53 -10.24
C GLY A 326 8.41 22.96 -9.26
N GLN A 327 8.45 23.52 -8.04
CA GLN A 327 9.43 23.14 -7.03
C GLN A 327 8.95 21.91 -6.24
N ALA A 328 9.82 20.92 -6.04
CA ALA A 328 9.55 19.77 -5.19
C ALA A 328 9.35 20.22 -3.74
N LYS A 329 8.27 19.77 -3.10
CA LYS A 329 7.95 20.07 -1.70
C LYS A 329 8.74 19.21 -0.72
N ASN A 330 9.21 18.04 -1.14
CA ASN A 330 9.96 17.07 -0.33
C ASN A 330 9.22 16.69 0.98
N MET A 331 7.93 16.40 0.88
CA MET A 331 7.07 16.15 2.05
C MET A 331 7.31 14.78 2.71
N ILE A 332 7.93 13.82 2.01
CA ILE A 332 8.20 12.50 2.59
C ILE A 332 9.41 12.60 3.52
N PRO A 333 9.27 12.24 4.81
CA PRO A 333 10.34 12.40 5.81
C PRO A 333 11.32 11.21 5.75
N TRP A 334 12.12 11.12 4.68
CA TRP A 334 13.02 9.99 4.41
C TRP A 334 13.97 9.66 5.56
N ASP A 335 14.52 10.68 6.22
CA ASP A 335 15.47 10.48 7.33
C ASP A 335 14.75 9.90 8.56
N LYS A 336 13.47 10.26 8.77
CA LYS A 336 12.65 9.66 9.83
C LYS A 336 12.31 8.20 9.55
N LEU A 337 12.06 7.85 8.28
CA LEU A 337 11.86 6.47 7.88
C LEU A 337 13.12 5.64 8.07
N GLU A 338 14.28 6.18 7.66
CA GLU A 338 15.58 5.55 7.88
C GLU A 338 15.85 5.31 9.36
N GLU A 339 15.70 6.33 10.20
CA GLU A 339 15.85 6.24 11.66
C GLU A 339 14.94 5.16 12.25
N PHE A 340 13.65 5.17 11.86
CA PHE A 340 12.66 4.22 12.34
C PHE A 340 13.07 2.78 12.02
N PHE A 341 13.41 2.48 10.79
CA PHE A 341 13.79 1.13 10.40
C PHE A 341 15.13 0.71 11.02
N LYS A 342 16.16 1.56 11.02
CA LYS A 342 17.44 1.24 11.66
C LYS A 342 17.26 0.93 13.14
N THR A 343 16.57 1.79 13.88
CA THR A 343 16.34 1.59 15.32
C THR A 343 15.65 0.26 15.62
N ASN A 344 14.67 -0.13 14.80
CA ASN A 344 13.81 -1.28 15.08
C ASN A 344 14.25 -2.58 14.40
N LEU A 345 15.16 -2.52 13.42
CA LEU A 345 15.73 -3.70 12.75
C LEU A 345 17.17 -4.02 13.23
N GLU A 346 17.90 -3.06 13.82
CA GLU A 346 19.23 -3.31 14.40
C GLU A 346 19.16 -4.03 15.75
N ASN A 347 18.13 -3.77 16.54
CA ASN A 347 18.00 -4.25 17.93
C ASN A 347 17.25 -5.60 18.07
N THR A 348 17.05 -6.34 16.99
CA THR A 348 16.28 -7.61 17.01
C THR A 348 17.08 -8.82 17.47
N ILE A 349 18.29 -8.67 18.00
CA ILE A 349 19.15 -9.80 18.42
C ILE A 349 18.67 -10.47 19.73
N GLU A 350 17.75 -9.87 20.51
CA GLU A 350 17.22 -10.45 21.74
C GLU A 350 15.74 -10.06 22.01
N GLN A 351 14.81 -10.72 21.34
CA GLN A 351 13.41 -10.76 21.83
C GLN A 351 12.75 -12.12 21.54
#